data_96d2574bf65781aa42873bdee44b59c2
#
_entry.id   96d2574bf65781aa42873bdee44b59c2
#
_cell.length_a   1.000
_cell.length_b   1.000
_cell.length_c   1.000
_cell.angle_alpha   90.00
_cell.angle_beta   90.00
_cell.angle_gamma   90.00
#
_symmetry.space_group_name_H-M   'P 1'
#
loop_
_entity.id
_entity.type
_entity.pdbx_description
1 polymer ?
#
loop_
_entity_poly.entity_id
_entity_poly.type
_entity_poly.pdbx_seq_one_letter_code
_entity_poly.pdbx_strand_id
1 'polypeptide(L)'
;FLEFNYMIMQSYDFYTLYQKYGCNMQFGGDDQWSNMLGGTELIRRKLGKDAYAMTITLLLNSEGKKMGKTQSGAVWLDPNKTSPFDFYQYWRNVDDADVIKCMRLLTFLPLEEIDEMAKWEGSELNKAKEILAYQLTELVHGEEEAKKAQEGARALFSGADTSHMPTTELSEEDFDEEGKIDL
;
A
#
# COMPACT_ATOMS: atom_id res chain seq x y z
N PHE A 1 18.23 1.29 -24.83
CA PHE A 1 18.07 2.63 -25.39
C PHE A 1 16.97 3.42 -24.67
N LEU A 2 15.83 2.79 -24.41
CA LEU A 2 14.70 3.41 -23.73
C LEU A 2 15.05 3.80 -22.27
N GLU A 3 15.67 2.93 -21.52
CA GLU A 3 16.11 3.17 -20.14
C GLU A 3 17.12 4.34 -20.05
N PHE A 4 18.04 4.42 -21.00
CA PHE A 4 19.00 5.54 -21.07
C PHE A 4 18.28 6.88 -21.31
N ASN A 5 17.33 6.92 -22.23
CA ASN A 5 16.54 8.12 -22.48
C ASN A 5 15.69 8.51 -21.26
N TYR A 6 15.13 7.53 -20.57
CA TYR A 6 14.36 7.77 -19.36
C TYR A 6 15.23 8.43 -18.26
N MET A 7 16.45 7.93 -18.06
CA MET A 7 17.39 8.52 -17.10
C MET A 7 17.70 9.99 -17.42
N ILE A 8 17.87 10.34 -18.68
CA ILE A 8 18.09 11.73 -19.11
C ILE A 8 16.87 12.60 -18.83
N MET A 9 15.68 12.13 -19.19
CA MET A 9 14.43 12.87 -18.95
C MET A 9 14.18 13.12 -17.47
N GLN A 10 14.34 12.10 -16.62
CA GLN A 10 14.18 12.26 -15.17
C GLN A 10 15.23 13.19 -14.57
N SER A 11 16.46 13.14 -15.04
CA SER A 11 17.52 14.05 -14.61
C SER A 11 17.20 15.50 -14.94
N TYR A 12 16.68 15.75 -16.15
CA TYR A 12 16.28 17.08 -16.59
C TYR A 12 15.03 17.59 -15.84
N ASP A 13 14.11 16.69 -15.54
CA ASP A 13 12.93 16.99 -14.74
C ASP A 13 13.31 17.44 -13.33
N PHE A 14 14.18 16.70 -12.65
CA PHE A 14 14.71 17.09 -11.34
C PHE A 14 15.43 18.46 -11.37
N TYR A 15 16.26 18.69 -12.38
CA TYR A 15 16.92 19.98 -12.59
C TYR A 15 15.89 21.11 -12.76
N THR A 16 14.82 20.89 -13.51
CA THR A 16 13.75 21.88 -13.74
C THR A 16 12.98 22.15 -12.45
N LEU A 17 12.64 21.11 -11.68
CA LEU A 17 11.97 21.24 -10.38
C LEU A 17 12.85 22.00 -9.37
N TYR A 18 14.15 21.74 -9.38
CA TYR A 18 15.10 22.51 -8.56
C TYR A 18 15.04 23.99 -8.88
N GLN A 19 15.11 24.37 -10.16
CA GLN A 19 15.11 25.77 -10.57
C GLN A 19 13.78 26.49 -10.30
N LYS A 20 12.65 25.81 -10.58
CA LYS A 20 11.33 26.44 -10.48
C LYS A 20 10.78 26.47 -9.06
N TYR A 21 11.05 25.46 -8.26
CA TYR A 21 10.40 25.25 -6.96
C TYR A 21 11.38 25.07 -5.80
N GLY A 22 12.70 25.11 -6.04
CA GLY A 22 13.71 24.84 -5.01
C GLY A 22 13.68 23.38 -4.52
N CYS A 23 13.10 22.47 -5.30
CA CYS A 23 13.05 21.04 -4.97
C CYS A 23 14.46 20.45 -5.04
N ASN A 24 15.06 20.21 -3.89
CA ASN A 24 16.45 19.78 -3.76
C ASN A 24 16.61 18.30 -3.35
N MET A 25 15.50 17.56 -3.20
CA MET A 25 15.52 16.17 -2.79
C MET A 25 14.54 15.32 -3.60
N GLN A 26 14.98 14.15 -4.04
CA GLN A 26 14.17 13.18 -4.77
C GLN A 26 14.16 11.84 -4.04
N PHE A 27 12.97 11.22 -3.95
CA PHE A 27 12.76 9.91 -3.34
C PHE A 27 12.33 8.91 -4.40
N GLY A 28 12.75 7.66 -4.25
CA GLY A 28 12.33 6.58 -5.12
C GLY A 28 12.59 5.19 -4.54
N GLY A 29 12.20 4.16 -5.25
CA GLY A 29 12.62 2.80 -4.96
C GLY A 29 14.09 2.59 -5.35
N ASP A 30 14.71 1.52 -4.87
CA ASP A 30 16.12 1.20 -5.17
C ASP A 30 16.40 1.09 -6.66
N ASP A 31 15.41 0.68 -7.46
CA ASP A 31 15.47 0.63 -8.92
C ASP A 31 15.61 2.01 -9.59
N GLN A 32 15.30 3.10 -8.87
CA GLN A 32 15.38 4.49 -9.37
C GLN A 32 16.72 5.18 -9.05
N TRP A 33 17.63 4.51 -8.35
CA TRP A 33 18.87 5.11 -7.87
C TRP A 33 19.67 5.81 -8.97
N SER A 34 19.94 5.11 -10.08
CA SER A 34 20.71 5.66 -11.21
C SER A 34 20.04 6.88 -11.84
N ASN A 35 18.70 6.85 -11.98
CA ASN A 35 17.92 7.95 -12.55
C ASN A 35 18.01 9.20 -11.67
N MET A 36 17.93 9.03 -10.34
CA MET A 36 18.01 10.14 -9.39
C MET A 36 19.42 10.74 -9.32
N LEU A 37 20.46 9.89 -9.32
CA LEU A 37 21.85 10.36 -9.34
C LEU A 37 22.18 11.18 -10.59
N GLY A 38 21.62 10.84 -11.75
CA GLY A 38 21.76 11.63 -12.96
C GLY A 38 21.25 13.06 -12.76
N GLY A 39 20.14 13.24 -12.03
CA GLY A 39 19.57 14.54 -11.69
C GLY A 39 20.46 15.33 -10.70
N THR A 40 20.93 14.70 -9.63
CA THR A 40 21.82 15.37 -8.66
C THR A 40 23.11 15.85 -9.31
N GLU A 41 23.68 15.03 -10.20
CA GLU A 41 24.90 15.38 -10.93
C GLU A 41 24.65 16.50 -11.95
N LEU A 42 23.52 16.51 -12.64
CA LEU A 42 23.14 17.57 -13.56
C LEU A 42 22.99 18.92 -12.83
N ILE A 43 22.34 18.93 -11.66
CA ILE A 43 22.18 20.12 -10.82
C ILE A 43 23.56 20.62 -10.37
N ARG A 44 24.40 19.72 -9.88
CA ARG A 44 25.76 20.06 -9.45
C ARG A 44 26.56 20.70 -10.58
N ARG A 45 26.55 20.11 -11.78
CA ARG A 45 27.32 20.61 -12.93
C ARG A 45 26.79 21.93 -13.51
N LYS A 46 25.45 22.07 -13.57
CA LYS A 46 24.81 23.22 -14.21
C LYS A 46 24.64 24.43 -13.29
N LEU A 47 24.35 24.17 -12.01
CA LEU A 47 24.04 25.24 -11.06
C LEU A 47 25.10 25.42 -9.97
N GLY A 48 26.06 24.51 -9.83
CA GLY A 48 27.02 24.51 -8.74
C GLY A 48 26.36 24.36 -7.36
N LYS A 49 25.21 23.64 -7.30
CA LYS A 49 24.38 23.45 -6.10
C LYS A 49 24.28 21.98 -5.74
N ASP A 50 23.99 21.73 -4.48
CA ASP A 50 23.77 20.37 -3.97
C ASP A 50 22.29 19.99 -4.11
N ALA A 51 22.07 18.74 -4.51
CA ALA A 51 20.78 18.08 -4.49
C ALA A 51 20.95 16.64 -4.00
N TYR A 52 19.91 16.07 -3.42
CA TYR A 52 19.96 14.83 -2.68
C TYR A 52 19.01 13.81 -3.28
N ALA A 53 19.40 12.54 -3.16
CA ALA A 53 18.57 11.41 -3.54
C ALA A 53 18.51 10.42 -2.38
N MET A 54 17.33 9.84 -2.17
CA MET A 54 17.12 8.82 -1.16
C MET A 54 16.28 7.69 -1.75
N THR A 55 16.70 6.45 -1.55
CA THR A 55 15.94 5.27 -1.96
C THR A 55 15.32 4.56 -0.76
N ILE A 56 14.21 3.92 -1.03
CA ILE A 56 13.51 3.06 -0.09
C ILE A 56 13.43 1.67 -0.74
N THR A 57 13.69 0.65 0.05
CA THR A 57 13.58 -0.75 -0.40
C THR A 57 12.19 -1.05 -0.96
N LEU A 58 12.14 -1.73 -2.09
CA LEU A 58 10.86 -2.15 -2.69
C LEU A 58 10.04 -2.99 -1.71
N LEU A 59 8.75 -2.68 -1.62
CA LEU A 59 7.82 -3.45 -0.82
C LEU A 59 7.50 -4.77 -1.55
N LEU A 60 8.18 -5.81 -1.13
CA LEU A 60 7.99 -7.18 -1.63
C LEU A 60 7.28 -8.01 -0.56
N ASN A 61 6.46 -8.97 -0.98
CA ASN A 61 5.93 -9.98 -0.06
C ASN A 61 7.01 -11.03 0.29
N SER A 62 6.67 -11.97 1.18
CA SER A 62 7.53 -13.08 1.61
C SER A 62 8.05 -13.96 0.46
N GLU A 63 7.33 -14.00 -0.67
CA GLU A 63 7.72 -14.71 -1.90
C GLU A 63 8.63 -13.88 -2.82
N GLY A 64 8.99 -12.66 -2.47
CA GLY A 64 9.77 -11.74 -3.30
C GLY A 64 9.00 -11.05 -4.43
N LYS A 65 7.67 -11.13 -4.43
CA LYS A 65 6.82 -10.43 -5.41
C LYS A 65 6.43 -9.04 -4.91
N LYS A 66 6.25 -8.09 -5.84
CA LYS A 66 5.77 -6.74 -5.48
C LYS A 66 4.38 -6.82 -4.84
N MET A 67 4.23 -6.21 -3.65
CA MET A 67 2.93 -6.12 -2.97
C MET A 67 1.96 -5.19 -3.71
N GLY A 68 0.67 -5.33 -3.42
CA GLY A 68 -0.40 -4.55 -4.06
C GLY A 68 -0.85 -5.06 -5.43
N LYS A 69 -0.26 -6.16 -5.93
CA LYS A 69 -0.75 -6.87 -7.12
C LYS A 69 -1.23 -8.26 -6.70
N THR A 70 -2.53 -8.49 -6.77
CA THR A 70 -3.16 -9.80 -6.52
C THR A 70 -3.43 -10.52 -7.84
N GLN A 71 -3.83 -11.79 -7.79
CA GLN A 71 -4.27 -12.53 -8.98
C GLN A 71 -5.51 -11.89 -9.63
N SER A 72 -6.36 -11.23 -8.83
CA SER A 72 -7.56 -10.50 -9.26
C SER A 72 -7.30 -9.04 -9.65
N GLY A 73 -6.06 -8.56 -9.62
CA GLY A 73 -5.71 -7.19 -10.00
C GLY A 73 -4.92 -6.43 -8.96
N ALA A 74 -4.92 -5.11 -9.05
CA ALA A 74 -4.24 -4.24 -8.09
C ALA A 74 -5.18 -3.84 -6.96
N VAL A 75 -4.63 -3.69 -5.74
CA VAL A 75 -5.32 -3.04 -4.63
C VAL A 75 -5.16 -1.54 -4.77
N TRP A 76 -6.26 -0.84 -4.98
CA TRP A 76 -6.28 0.59 -5.27
C TRP A 76 -6.54 1.40 -4.01
N LEU A 77 -5.99 2.62 -3.96
CA LEU A 77 -6.31 3.61 -2.91
C LEU A 77 -7.65 4.32 -3.21
N ASP A 78 -8.11 4.28 -4.45
CA ASP A 78 -9.39 4.85 -4.88
C ASP A 78 -10.54 3.94 -4.39
N PRO A 79 -11.46 4.44 -3.52
CA PRO A 79 -12.54 3.65 -2.95
C PRO A 79 -13.56 3.17 -3.99
N ASN A 80 -13.59 3.77 -5.19
CA ASN A 80 -14.44 3.32 -6.28
C ASN A 80 -13.87 2.10 -7.04
N LYS A 81 -12.60 1.77 -6.81
CA LYS A 81 -11.92 0.63 -7.45
C LYS A 81 -11.63 -0.51 -6.47
N THR A 82 -11.31 -0.18 -5.23
CA THR A 82 -11.16 -1.11 -4.11
C THR A 82 -11.90 -0.49 -2.93
N SER A 83 -12.98 -1.13 -2.49
CA SER A 83 -13.74 -0.60 -1.36
C SER A 83 -12.89 -0.50 -0.09
N PRO A 84 -13.20 0.40 0.86
CA PRO A 84 -12.50 0.45 2.15
C PRO A 84 -12.50 -0.89 2.89
N PHE A 85 -13.58 -1.66 2.74
CA PHE A 85 -13.70 -3.00 3.32
C PHE A 85 -12.73 -4.00 2.66
N ASP A 86 -12.67 -4.04 1.33
CA ASP A 86 -11.75 -4.94 0.60
C ASP A 86 -10.29 -4.52 0.83
N PHE A 87 -10.03 -3.21 0.92
CA PHE A 87 -8.73 -2.68 1.28
C PHE A 87 -8.31 -3.14 2.69
N TYR A 88 -9.21 -3.05 3.67
CA TYR A 88 -8.99 -3.56 5.02
C TYR A 88 -8.73 -5.06 5.02
N GLN A 89 -9.54 -5.84 4.30
CA GLN A 89 -9.40 -7.29 4.21
C GLN A 89 -8.08 -7.71 3.56
N TYR A 90 -7.63 -6.99 2.54
CA TYR A 90 -6.33 -7.25 1.93
C TYR A 90 -5.20 -7.18 2.98
N TRP A 91 -5.15 -6.12 3.77
CA TRP A 91 -4.13 -5.94 4.79
C TRP A 91 -4.29 -6.89 5.98
N ARG A 92 -5.53 -7.26 6.30
CA ARG A 92 -5.82 -8.25 7.34
C ARG A 92 -5.37 -9.66 6.95
N ASN A 93 -5.27 -9.96 5.66
CA ASN A 93 -4.93 -11.27 5.11
C ASN A 93 -3.49 -11.36 4.59
N VAL A 94 -2.61 -10.39 4.89
CA VAL A 94 -1.19 -10.51 4.55
C VAL A 94 -0.54 -11.67 5.29
N ASP A 95 0.51 -12.23 4.70
CA ASP A 95 1.27 -13.31 5.31
C ASP A 95 1.86 -12.87 6.66
N ASP A 96 1.92 -13.80 7.60
CA ASP A 96 2.46 -13.56 8.95
C ASP A 96 3.86 -12.96 8.91
N ALA A 97 4.70 -13.46 8.00
CA ALA A 97 6.07 -12.98 7.81
C ALA A 97 6.17 -11.52 7.31
N ASP A 98 5.09 -10.99 6.72
CA ASP A 98 5.09 -9.64 6.14
C ASP A 98 4.51 -8.58 7.08
N VAL A 99 3.77 -8.97 8.13
CA VAL A 99 3.02 -8.06 9.01
C VAL A 99 3.92 -6.96 9.59
N ILE A 100 4.98 -7.36 10.30
CA ILE A 100 5.88 -6.43 11.00
C ILE A 100 6.64 -5.53 10.02
N LYS A 101 7.06 -6.08 8.89
CA LYS A 101 7.70 -5.32 7.82
C LYS A 101 6.74 -4.26 7.25
N CYS A 102 5.49 -4.63 7.00
CA CYS A 102 4.48 -3.68 6.53
C CYS A 102 4.18 -2.60 7.57
N MET A 103 4.08 -2.94 8.86
CA MET A 103 3.91 -1.95 9.93
C MET A 103 5.03 -0.93 9.93
N ARG A 104 6.29 -1.36 9.87
CA ARG A 104 7.45 -0.45 9.88
C ARG A 104 7.53 0.46 8.67
N LEU A 105 7.09 -0.02 7.49
CA LEU A 105 7.22 0.71 6.24
C LEU A 105 6.03 1.61 5.94
N LEU A 106 4.83 1.24 6.39
CA LEU A 106 3.59 1.83 5.90
C LEU A 106 2.76 2.52 6.99
N THR A 107 3.10 2.36 8.27
CA THR A 107 2.37 3.00 9.37
C THR A 107 3.21 4.06 10.07
N PHE A 108 2.55 4.90 10.86
CA PHE A 108 3.19 5.87 11.76
C PHE A 108 3.18 5.41 13.22
N LEU A 109 2.99 4.12 13.46
CA LEU A 109 3.08 3.55 14.81
C LEU A 109 4.49 3.74 15.38
N PRO A 110 4.64 4.00 16.69
CA PRO A 110 5.94 4.02 17.35
C PRO A 110 6.70 2.71 17.13
N LEU A 111 8.01 2.82 16.86
CA LEU A 111 8.83 1.63 16.60
C LEU A 111 8.86 0.68 17.79
N GLU A 112 8.81 1.21 19.02
CA GLU A 112 8.77 0.45 20.26
C GLU A 112 7.53 -0.45 20.33
N GLU A 113 6.37 0.04 19.88
CA GLU A 113 5.13 -0.74 19.84
C GLU A 113 5.23 -1.84 18.77
N ILE A 114 5.80 -1.53 17.61
CA ILE A 114 6.02 -2.53 16.55
C ILE A 114 7.01 -3.60 17.01
N ASP A 115 8.06 -3.23 17.75
CA ASP A 115 9.03 -4.16 18.29
C ASP A 115 8.43 -5.11 19.35
N GLU A 116 7.45 -4.63 20.14
CA GLU A 116 6.69 -5.51 21.04
C GLU A 116 5.79 -6.46 20.24
N MET A 117 5.06 -5.97 19.21
CA MET A 117 4.25 -6.81 18.35
C MET A 117 5.06 -7.83 17.54
N ALA A 118 6.34 -7.54 17.27
CA ALA A 118 7.24 -8.48 16.60
C ALA A 118 7.55 -9.75 17.40
N LYS A 119 7.24 -9.76 18.71
CA LYS A 119 7.40 -10.92 19.60
C LYS A 119 6.13 -11.80 19.64
N TRP A 120 5.05 -11.35 19.03
CA TRP A 120 3.76 -12.04 19.05
C TRP A 120 3.77 -13.22 18.08
N GLU A 121 3.15 -14.32 18.51
CA GLU A 121 3.05 -15.55 17.74
C GLU A 121 1.60 -16.08 17.74
N GLY A 122 1.28 -16.94 16.78
CA GLY A 122 0.00 -17.61 16.68
C GLY A 122 -1.19 -16.64 16.66
N SER A 123 -2.13 -16.78 17.60
CA SER A 123 -3.35 -15.97 17.64
C SER A 123 -3.10 -14.47 17.93
N GLU A 124 -2.00 -14.12 18.57
CA GLU A 124 -1.66 -12.72 18.83
C GLU A 124 -1.27 -11.98 17.55
N LEU A 125 -0.63 -12.66 16.60
CA LEU A 125 -0.29 -12.10 15.31
C LEU A 125 -1.53 -11.67 14.52
N ASN A 126 -2.69 -12.31 14.73
CA ASN A 126 -3.96 -11.86 14.16
C ASN A 126 -4.37 -10.48 14.68
N LYS A 127 -4.05 -10.14 15.93
CA LYS A 127 -4.26 -8.77 16.45
C LYS A 127 -3.34 -7.76 15.76
N ALA A 128 -2.09 -8.13 15.52
CA ALA A 128 -1.16 -7.29 14.78
C ALA A 128 -1.68 -7.03 13.36
N LYS A 129 -2.22 -8.05 12.67
CA LYS A 129 -2.87 -7.88 11.36
C LYS A 129 -4.09 -6.95 11.43
N GLU A 130 -4.90 -7.03 12.47
CA GLU A 130 -6.02 -6.10 12.66
C GLU A 130 -5.55 -4.67 12.84
N ILE A 131 -4.51 -4.46 13.64
CA ILE A 131 -3.91 -3.13 13.85
C ILE A 131 -3.35 -2.59 12.53
N LEU A 132 -2.60 -3.39 11.79
CA LEU A 132 -2.05 -3.01 10.47
C LEU A 132 -3.18 -2.60 9.51
N ALA A 133 -4.20 -3.44 9.37
CA ALA A 133 -5.32 -3.19 8.47
C ALA A 133 -6.09 -1.92 8.87
N TYR A 134 -6.34 -1.74 10.17
CA TYR A 134 -7.01 -0.54 10.68
C TYR A 134 -6.20 0.72 10.38
N GLN A 135 -4.91 0.74 10.75
CA GLN A 135 -4.03 1.90 10.56
C GLN A 135 -3.91 2.31 9.09
N LEU A 136 -3.79 1.35 8.18
CA LEU A 136 -3.69 1.65 6.75
C LEU A 136 -5.03 2.09 6.17
N THR A 137 -6.14 1.51 6.60
CA THR A 137 -7.46 1.93 6.15
C THR A 137 -7.81 3.32 6.68
N GLU A 138 -7.49 3.63 7.94
CA GLU A 138 -7.64 4.96 8.53
C GLU A 138 -6.81 6.01 7.79
N LEU A 139 -5.56 5.69 7.47
CA LEU A 139 -4.66 6.58 6.74
C LEU A 139 -5.19 6.94 5.34
N VAL A 140 -5.79 5.98 4.63
CA VAL A 140 -6.22 6.15 3.23
C VAL A 140 -7.66 6.61 3.11
N HIS A 141 -8.57 6.06 3.93
CA HIS A 141 -10.02 6.24 3.79
C HIS A 141 -10.65 7.00 4.97
N GLY A 142 -9.88 7.28 6.03
CA GLY A 142 -10.34 7.96 7.23
C GLY A 142 -10.88 7.01 8.30
N GLU A 143 -11.00 7.55 9.51
CA GLU A 143 -11.34 6.80 10.73
C GLU A 143 -12.72 6.13 10.66
N GLU A 144 -13.71 6.82 10.06
CA GLU A 144 -15.08 6.30 9.95
C GLU A 144 -15.14 5.02 9.11
N GLU A 145 -14.50 5.03 7.94
CA GLU A 145 -14.45 3.88 7.05
C GLU A 145 -13.60 2.73 7.63
N ALA A 146 -12.52 3.05 8.35
CA ALA A 146 -11.71 2.05 9.03
C ALA A 146 -12.52 1.33 10.13
N LYS A 147 -13.30 2.05 10.92
CA LYS A 147 -14.20 1.46 11.93
C LYS A 147 -15.26 0.57 11.31
N LYS A 148 -15.96 1.04 10.28
CA LYS A 148 -16.96 0.26 9.55
C LYS A 148 -16.36 -1.03 8.97
N ALA A 149 -15.18 -0.93 8.35
CA ALA A 149 -14.49 -2.08 7.78
C ALA A 149 -14.07 -3.09 8.85
N GLN A 150 -13.57 -2.63 9.99
CA GLN A 150 -13.20 -3.48 11.12
C GLN A 150 -14.41 -4.18 11.73
N GLU A 151 -15.50 -3.45 11.95
CA GLU A 151 -16.76 -4.01 12.49
C GLU A 151 -17.36 -5.03 11.54
N GLY A 152 -17.42 -4.73 10.24
CA GLY A 152 -17.85 -5.66 9.20
C GLY A 152 -17.01 -6.94 9.16
N ALA A 153 -15.68 -6.79 9.25
CA ALA A 153 -14.77 -7.94 9.27
C ALA A 153 -14.99 -8.82 10.53
N ARG A 154 -15.20 -8.20 11.69
CA ARG A 154 -15.48 -8.94 12.93
C ARG A 154 -16.85 -9.63 12.88
N ALA A 155 -17.87 -9.00 12.32
CA ALA A 155 -19.20 -9.57 12.16
C ALA A 155 -19.20 -10.84 11.31
N LEU A 156 -18.40 -10.88 10.22
CA LEU A 156 -18.23 -12.06 9.38
C LEU A 156 -17.75 -13.30 10.15
N PHE A 157 -16.90 -13.11 11.17
CA PHE A 157 -16.33 -14.22 11.95
C PHE A 157 -17.14 -14.57 13.21
N SER A 158 -17.97 -13.63 13.72
CA SER A 158 -18.74 -13.84 14.96
C SER A 158 -20.18 -14.30 14.70
N GLY A 159 -20.66 -14.29 13.46
CA GLY A 159 -22.05 -14.63 13.12
C GLY A 159 -23.09 -13.66 13.70
N ALA A 160 -22.65 -12.49 14.22
CA ALA A 160 -23.50 -11.46 14.78
C ALA A 160 -23.55 -10.26 13.84
N ASP A 161 -24.73 -9.70 13.67
CA ASP A 161 -25.09 -8.48 12.96
C ASP A 161 -24.46 -8.30 11.54
N THR A 162 -25.25 -8.61 10.52
CA THR A 162 -24.87 -8.48 9.10
C THR A 162 -25.15 -7.09 8.52
N SER A 163 -25.59 -6.10 9.32
CA SER A 163 -26.05 -4.80 8.84
C SER A 163 -24.97 -3.95 8.17
N HIS A 164 -23.70 -4.25 8.40
CA HIS A 164 -22.54 -3.56 7.81
C HIS A 164 -21.76 -4.39 6.79
N MET A 165 -22.29 -5.56 6.40
CA MET A 165 -21.68 -6.38 5.35
C MET A 165 -21.94 -5.78 3.97
N PRO A 166 -20.98 -5.84 3.04
CA PRO A 166 -21.27 -5.58 1.64
C PRO A 166 -22.33 -6.58 1.19
N THR A 167 -23.48 -6.07 0.75
CA THR A 167 -24.58 -6.87 0.23
C THR A 167 -24.70 -6.63 -1.26
N THR A 168 -24.88 -7.71 -2.02
CA THR A 168 -25.26 -7.66 -3.43
C THR A 168 -26.72 -8.09 -3.54
N GLU A 169 -27.56 -7.22 -4.08
CA GLU A 169 -28.93 -7.60 -4.44
C GLU A 169 -28.87 -8.48 -5.68
N LEU A 170 -29.41 -9.67 -5.58
CA LEU A 170 -29.53 -10.62 -6.68
C LEU A 170 -30.90 -10.46 -7.31
N SER A 171 -30.92 -10.35 -8.63
CA SER A 171 -32.14 -10.36 -9.45
C SER A 171 -32.40 -11.77 -9.97
N GLU A 172 -33.61 -12.03 -10.49
CA GLU A 172 -33.94 -13.32 -11.12
C GLU A 172 -33.04 -13.63 -12.34
N GLU A 173 -32.44 -12.61 -12.95
CA GLU A 173 -31.55 -12.73 -14.12
C GLU A 173 -30.14 -13.23 -13.74
N ASP A 174 -29.79 -13.20 -12.45
CA ASP A 174 -28.50 -13.65 -11.92
C ASP A 174 -28.45 -15.18 -11.68
N PHE A 175 -29.58 -15.86 -11.85
CA PHE A 175 -29.71 -17.30 -11.67
C PHE A 175 -29.81 -18.02 -13.01
N ASP A 176 -29.16 -19.17 -13.13
CA ASP A 176 -29.31 -20.06 -14.27
C ASP A 176 -30.67 -20.80 -14.28
N GLU A 177 -30.94 -21.59 -15.35
CA GLU A 177 -32.16 -22.39 -15.49
C GLU A 177 -32.34 -23.43 -14.36
N GLU A 178 -31.29 -23.75 -13.60
CA GLU A 178 -31.31 -24.68 -12.47
C GLU A 178 -31.41 -23.93 -11.11
N GLY A 179 -31.53 -22.61 -11.11
CA GLY A 179 -31.60 -21.77 -9.91
C GLY A 179 -30.26 -21.65 -9.17
N LYS A 180 -29.13 -21.79 -9.88
CA LYS A 180 -27.79 -21.63 -9.34
C LYS A 180 -27.18 -20.33 -9.82
N ILE A 181 -26.25 -19.82 -9.03
CA ILE A 181 -25.45 -18.63 -9.35
C ILE A 181 -23.98 -19.04 -9.51
N ASP A 182 -23.32 -18.57 -10.55
CA ASP A 182 -21.86 -18.68 -10.66
C ASP A 182 -21.21 -17.58 -9.81
N LEU A 183 -20.48 -17.99 -8.76
CA LEU A 183 -19.76 -17.11 -7.82
C LEU A 183 -18.29 -16.90 -8.24
#